data_c938617b835547d157d7cc5161dbb1e5
#
_entry.id   c938617b835547d157d7cc5161dbb1e5
#
_cell.length_a   1.000
_cell.length_b   1.000
_cell.length_c   1.000
_cell.angle_alpha   90.00
_cell.angle_beta   90.00
_cell.angle_gamma   90.00
#
_symmetry.space_group_name_H-M   'P 1'
#
loop_
_entity.id
_entity.type
_entity.pdbx_description
1 polymer ?
#
loop_
_entity_poly.entity_id
_entity_poly.type
_entity_poly.pdbx_seq_one_letter_code
_entity_poly.pdbx_strand_id
1 'polypeptide(L)'
;MIADAVVIRRVAEPFGFLGNMSPHPVTLRHAHGDLTFRTAEALFQAWRFVGDVRRWPTDEEIAAWAAGADPTRWPESDAPCCGYARAVFNVAIRTSPMSAKMAAKNLVDLAIVAPRSARDVENMRRVISLKVAQHPFIADQLRATGDRWIVEDCGARRVGEMKGVGTTWEGKNALGNLWMSVRGELAP
;
A
#
# COMPACT_ATOMS: atom_id res chain seq x y z
N MET A 1 2.90 -1.57 27.68
CA MET A 1 2.92 -3.04 27.94
C MET A 1 2.47 -3.76 26.68
N ILE A 2 3.05 -4.91 26.34
CA ILE A 2 2.67 -5.70 25.13
C ILE A 2 1.20 -6.17 25.19
N ALA A 3 0.67 -6.44 26.36
CA ALA A 3 -0.63 -7.10 26.56
C ALA A 3 -1.84 -6.34 26.02
N ASP A 4 -1.75 -5.06 25.78
CA ASP A 4 -2.86 -4.21 25.33
C ASP A 4 -2.69 -3.64 23.91
N ALA A 5 -1.64 -4.03 23.20
CA ALA A 5 -1.40 -3.52 21.85
C ALA A 5 -2.30 -4.24 20.82
N VAL A 6 -2.75 -3.49 19.83
CA VAL A 6 -3.34 -4.02 18.60
C VAL A 6 -2.21 -4.51 17.71
N VAL A 7 -2.09 -5.83 17.51
CA VAL A 7 -0.96 -6.41 16.79
C VAL A 7 -1.37 -6.78 15.37
N ILE A 8 -0.72 -6.18 14.39
CA ILE A 8 -0.82 -6.53 12.97
C ILE A 8 0.31 -7.52 12.66
N ARG A 9 -0.02 -8.78 12.37
CA ARG A 9 0.99 -9.81 12.05
C ARG A 9 0.63 -10.61 10.81
N ARG A 10 -0.50 -11.31 10.84
CA ARG A 10 -0.97 -12.17 9.74
C ARG A 10 -2.38 -11.77 9.34
N VAL A 11 -2.69 -11.94 8.05
CA VAL A 11 -4.02 -11.59 7.50
C VAL A 11 -5.17 -12.32 8.21
N ALA A 12 -4.95 -13.57 8.64
CA ALA A 12 -5.96 -14.38 9.33
C ALA A 12 -6.11 -14.07 10.82
N GLU A 13 -5.30 -13.21 11.40
CA GLU A 13 -5.39 -12.83 12.81
C GLU A 13 -6.40 -11.67 13.00
N PRO A 14 -6.88 -11.40 14.23
CA PRO A 14 -7.98 -10.46 14.50
C PRO A 14 -7.80 -9.08 13.89
N PHE A 15 -6.57 -8.55 13.82
CA PHE A 15 -6.26 -7.24 13.23
C PHE A 15 -5.52 -7.34 11.89
N GLY A 16 -5.53 -8.53 11.28
CA GLY A 16 -4.88 -8.77 9.99
C GLY A 16 -5.43 -7.91 8.86
N PHE A 17 -6.68 -7.43 8.97
CA PHE A 17 -7.30 -6.49 8.02
C PHE A 17 -6.59 -5.12 7.98
N LEU A 18 -5.89 -4.71 9.02
CA LEU A 18 -5.04 -3.52 9.01
C LEU A 18 -3.74 -3.75 8.23
N GLY A 19 -3.31 -4.99 8.02
CA GLY A 19 -2.13 -5.28 7.23
C GLY A 19 -2.30 -4.88 5.76
N ASN A 20 -1.23 -4.42 5.12
CA ASN A 20 -1.25 -3.99 3.73
C ASN A 20 -1.54 -5.13 2.75
N MET A 21 -1.22 -6.37 3.15
CA MET A 21 -1.43 -7.57 2.35
C MET A 21 -2.83 -8.16 2.49
N SER A 22 -3.70 -7.57 3.32
CA SER A 22 -5.07 -8.06 3.48
C SER A 22 -5.90 -7.87 2.21
N PRO A 23 -6.87 -8.77 1.92
CA PRO A 23 -7.64 -8.78 0.68
C PRO A 23 -8.75 -7.71 0.66
N HIS A 24 -8.37 -6.47 0.91
CA HIS A 24 -9.25 -5.30 0.86
C HIS A 24 -8.80 -4.44 -0.32
N PRO A 25 -9.51 -4.47 -1.46
CA PRO A 25 -9.17 -3.73 -2.66
C PRO A 25 -9.17 -2.22 -2.39
N VAL A 26 -8.30 -1.51 -3.10
CA VAL A 26 -8.26 -0.05 -3.07
C VAL A 26 -8.39 0.47 -4.50
N THR A 27 -9.41 1.29 -4.73
CA THR A 27 -9.73 1.85 -6.03
C THR A 27 -9.30 3.31 -6.09
N LEU A 28 -8.52 3.64 -7.10
CA LEU A 28 -8.29 5.03 -7.49
C LEU A 28 -9.32 5.42 -8.54
N ARG A 29 -10.11 6.44 -8.24
CA ARG A 29 -11.07 6.99 -9.18
C ARG A 29 -10.39 7.99 -10.10
N HIS A 30 -10.60 7.82 -11.38
CA HIS A 30 -10.08 8.71 -12.40
C HIS A 30 -11.19 9.10 -13.38
N ALA A 31 -11.06 10.24 -14.04
CA ALA A 31 -12.05 10.75 -15.00
C ALA A 31 -12.33 9.78 -16.16
N HIS A 32 -11.35 8.96 -16.52
CA HIS A 32 -11.42 8.01 -17.65
C HIS A 32 -11.58 6.55 -17.24
N GLY A 33 -11.77 6.27 -15.94
CA GLY A 33 -12.00 4.93 -15.42
C GLY A 33 -11.38 4.69 -14.06
N ASP A 34 -11.92 3.74 -13.35
CA ASP A 34 -11.44 3.36 -12.03
C ASP A 34 -10.32 2.32 -12.14
N LEU A 35 -9.22 2.53 -11.43
CA LEU A 35 -8.12 1.57 -11.33
C LEU A 35 -8.14 0.90 -9.96
N THR A 36 -8.53 -0.37 -9.93
CA THR A 36 -8.64 -1.14 -8.69
C THR A 36 -7.44 -2.04 -8.45
N PHE A 37 -6.79 -1.85 -7.32
CA PHE A 37 -5.72 -2.67 -6.80
C PHE A 37 -6.27 -3.67 -5.79
N ARG A 38 -5.88 -4.92 -5.88
CA ARG A 38 -6.42 -6.00 -5.03
C ARG A 38 -6.09 -5.84 -3.54
N THR A 39 -5.07 -5.09 -3.22
CA THR A 39 -4.63 -4.84 -1.83
C THR A 39 -3.96 -3.47 -1.71
N ALA A 40 -3.90 -2.95 -0.49
CA ALA A 40 -3.14 -1.76 -0.17
C ALA A 40 -1.64 -1.90 -0.54
N GLU A 41 -1.05 -3.08 -0.35
CA GLU A 41 0.34 -3.35 -0.76
C GLU A 41 0.54 -3.17 -2.27
N ALA A 42 -0.39 -3.65 -3.10
CA ALA A 42 -0.29 -3.52 -4.55
C ALA A 42 -0.30 -2.05 -5.00
N LEU A 43 -1.22 -1.24 -4.46
CA LEU A 43 -1.26 0.20 -4.73
C LEU A 43 0.00 0.90 -4.24
N PHE A 44 0.45 0.62 -3.02
CA PHE A 44 1.65 1.21 -2.44
C PHE A 44 2.90 0.93 -3.30
N GLN A 45 3.07 -0.31 -3.72
CA GLN A 45 4.19 -0.68 -4.58
C GLN A 45 4.10 0.03 -5.95
N ALA A 46 2.91 0.13 -6.52
CA ALA A 46 2.69 0.85 -7.78
C ALA A 46 3.08 2.34 -7.65
N TRP A 47 2.73 2.99 -6.56
CA TRP A 47 3.05 4.42 -6.36
C TRP A 47 4.54 4.74 -6.27
N ARG A 48 5.39 3.78 -6.00
CA ARG A 48 6.85 3.96 -6.09
C ARG A 48 7.33 4.27 -7.51
N PHE A 49 6.57 3.87 -8.52
CA PHE A 49 6.92 4.07 -9.92
C PHE A 49 6.27 5.30 -10.54
N VAL A 50 5.25 5.85 -9.93
CA VAL A 50 4.52 7.01 -10.43
C VAL A 50 5.06 8.34 -9.90
N GLY A 51 5.68 8.34 -8.74
CA GLY A 51 6.45 9.45 -8.11
C GLY A 51 5.76 10.79 -7.90
N ASP A 52 5.01 11.28 -8.86
CA ASP A 52 4.20 12.49 -8.79
C ASP A 52 2.84 12.20 -9.42
N VAL A 53 1.76 12.70 -8.82
CA VAL A 53 0.40 12.66 -9.37
C VAL A 53 0.34 13.29 -10.78
N ARG A 54 1.22 14.22 -11.10
CA ARG A 54 1.35 14.83 -12.42
C ARG A 54 1.99 13.90 -13.48
N ARG A 55 2.57 12.78 -13.07
CA ARG A 55 3.15 11.75 -13.95
C ARG A 55 2.38 10.43 -13.89
N TRP A 56 1.18 10.48 -13.34
CA TRP A 56 0.23 9.40 -13.48
C TRP A 56 0.09 9.05 -14.96
N PRO A 57 -0.18 7.79 -15.31
CA PRO A 57 -0.44 7.41 -16.70
C PRO A 57 -1.39 8.38 -17.34
N THR A 58 -1.15 8.72 -18.62
CA THR A 58 -2.04 9.63 -19.33
C THR A 58 -3.45 9.07 -19.39
N ASP A 59 -4.44 9.91 -19.58
CA ASP A 59 -5.83 9.51 -19.71
C ASP A 59 -6.03 8.44 -20.79
N GLU A 60 -5.28 8.55 -21.89
CA GLU A 60 -5.28 7.59 -23.00
C GLU A 60 -4.69 6.23 -22.58
N GLU A 61 -3.63 6.22 -21.78
CA GLU A 61 -3.04 4.99 -21.24
C GLU A 61 -4.00 4.29 -20.28
N ILE A 62 -4.68 5.03 -19.42
CA ILE A 62 -5.69 4.49 -18.50
C ILE A 62 -6.89 3.95 -19.29
N ALA A 63 -7.35 4.69 -20.30
CA ALA A 63 -8.45 4.25 -21.17
C ALA A 63 -8.09 2.97 -21.94
N ALA A 64 -6.86 2.87 -22.45
CA ALA A 64 -6.38 1.67 -23.11
C ALA A 64 -6.32 0.46 -22.16
N TRP A 65 -5.97 0.64 -20.90
CA TRP A 65 -6.00 -0.43 -19.90
C TRP A 65 -7.41 -0.85 -19.53
N ALA A 66 -8.30 0.12 -19.33
CA ALA A 66 -9.71 -0.15 -19.08
C ALA A 66 -10.36 -0.92 -20.24
N ALA A 67 -9.92 -0.67 -21.47
CA ALA A 67 -10.33 -1.41 -22.67
C ALA A 67 -9.67 -2.80 -22.82
N GLY A 68 -8.84 -3.21 -21.87
CA GLY A 68 -8.18 -4.52 -21.89
C GLY A 68 -6.95 -4.62 -22.79
N ALA A 69 -6.30 -3.50 -23.10
CA ALA A 69 -5.05 -3.51 -23.84
C ALA A 69 -3.98 -4.31 -23.10
N ASP A 70 -3.29 -5.21 -23.82
CA ASP A 70 -2.19 -5.98 -23.25
C ASP A 70 -0.99 -5.08 -22.97
N PRO A 71 -0.59 -4.90 -21.70
CA PRO A 71 0.50 -4.02 -21.34
C PRO A 71 1.86 -4.50 -21.86
N THR A 72 1.96 -5.78 -22.25
CA THR A 72 3.19 -6.34 -22.83
C THR A 72 3.38 -5.91 -24.29
N ARG A 73 2.32 -5.40 -24.93
CA ARG A 73 2.30 -4.93 -26.32
C ARG A 73 2.36 -3.41 -26.46
N TRP A 74 2.63 -2.70 -25.39
CA TRP A 74 2.83 -1.26 -25.46
C TRP A 74 3.99 -0.98 -26.40
N PRO A 75 3.83 -0.05 -27.34
CA PRO A 75 4.93 0.30 -28.21
C PRO A 75 6.12 0.71 -27.33
N GLU A 76 7.30 0.27 -27.70
CA GLU A 76 8.57 0.74 -27.15
C GLU A 76 8.70 2.21 -27.53
N SER A 77 7.96 3.10 -26.87
CA SER A 77 8.18 4.51 -26.98
C SER A 77 9.25 4.87 -25.97
N ASP A 78 10.26 5.57 -26.41
CA ASP A 78 11.35 6.12 -25.57
C ASP A 78 10.86 7.13 -24.52
N ALA A 79 9.56 7.31 -24.39
CA ALA A 79 8.97 8.18 -23.39
C ALA A 79 9.11 7.54 -22.00
N PRO A 80 9.73 8.22 -21.03
CA PRO A 80 9.89 7.73 -19.66
C PRO A 80 8.58 7.26 -18.99
N CYS A 81 7.43 7.78 -19.44
CA CYS A 81 6.11 7.42 -18.95
C CYS A 81 5.71 5.98 -19.26
N CYS A 82 6.14 5.39 -20.38
CA CYS A 82 5.75 4.03 -20.76
C CYS A 82 6.35 2.95 -19.85
N GLY A 83 7.58 3.15 -19.37
CA GLY A 83 8.19 2.27 -18.38
C GLY A 83 7.43 2.27 -17.06
N TYR A 84 6.94 3.44 -16.62
CA TYR A 84 6.16 3.58 -15.39
C TYR A 84 4.78 2.95 -15.51
N ALA A 85 4.09 3.20 -16.61
CA ALA A 85 2.80 2.61 -16.87
C ALA A 85 2.86 1.09 -16.86
N ARG A 86 3.85 0.52 -17.53
CA ARG A 86 4.10 -0.92 -17.56
C ARG A 86 4.40 -1.49 -16.17
N ALA A 87 5.20 -0.78 -15.36
CA ALA A 87 5.52 -1.19 -14.00
C ALA A 87 4.27 -1.18 -13.11
N VAL A 88 3.50 -0.08 -13.13
CA VAL A 88 2.24 0.06 -12.38
C VAL A 88 1.27 -1.04 -12.76
N PHE A 89 1.09 -1.29 -14.06
CA PHE A 89 0.18 -2.31 -14.53
C PHE A 89 0.62 -3.71 -14.12
N ASN A 90 1.88 -4.06 -14.27
CA ASN A 90 2.42 -5.35 -13.85
C ASN A 90 2.20 -5.62 -12.36
N VAL A 91 2.28 -4.57 -11.52
CA VAL A 91 1.99 -4.68 -10.08
C VAL A 91 0.48 -4.83 -9.84
N ALA A 92 -0.35 -4.05 -10.53
CA ALA A 92 -1.80 -4.02 -10.34
C ALA A 92 -2.48 -5.35 -10.69
N ILE A 93 -2.02 -6.03 -11.71
CA ILE A 93 -2.61 -7.30 -12.16
C ILE A 93 -2.19 -8.52 -11.33
N ARG A 94 -1.22 -8.40 -10.43
CA ARG A 94 -0.76 -9.54 -9.64
C ARG A 94 -1.87 -10.07 -8.74
N THR A 95 -1.97 -11.38 -8.69
CA THR A 95 -3.06 -12.07 -7.97
C THR A 95 -2.87 -12.08 -6.46
N SER A 96 -1.64 -11.94 -5.98
CA SER A 96 -1.34 -11.92 -4.56
C SER A 96 -0.53 -10.67 -4.16
N PRO A 97 -0.68 -10.18 -2.93
CA PRO A 97 0.08 -9.03 -2.44
C PRO A 97 1.60 -9.30 -2.42
N MET A 98 2.01 -10.54 -2.18
CA MET A 98 3.41 -10.94 -2.23
C MET A 98 3.95 -10.90 -3.67
N SER A 99 3.15 -11.35 -4.65
CA SER A 99 3.52 -11.27 -6.06
C SER A 99 3.68 -9.83 -6.52
N ALA A 100 2.77 -8.92 -6.11
CA ALA A 100 2.88 -7.49 -6.38
C ALA A 100 4.18 -6.90 -5.81
N LYS A 101 4.50 -7.23 -4.56
CA LYS A 101 5.73 -6.81 -3.89
C LYS A 101 6.98 -7.32 -4.60
N MET A 102 7.00 -8.58 -5.01
CA MET A 102 8.14 -9.16 -5.73
C MET A 102 8.30 -8.56 -7.13
N ALA A 103 7.19 -8.31 -7.84
CA ALA A 103 7.24 -7.62 -9.13
C ALA A 103 7.85 -6.22 -9.01
N ALA A 104 7.40 -5.43 -8.02
CA ALA A 104 7.97 -4.11 -7.76
C ALA A 104 9.46 -4.17 -7.41
N LYS A 105 9.87 -5.17 -6.63
CA LYS A 105 11.28 -5.38 -6.30
C LYS A 105 12.13 -5.67 -7.55
N ASN A 106 11.62 -6.45 -8.49
CA ASN A 106 12.31 -6.77 -9.73
C ASN A 106 12.38 -5.58 -10.71
N LEU A 107 11.57 -4.55 -10.48
CA LEU A 107 11.51 -3.32 -11.27
C LEU A 107 12.11 -2.12 -10.52
N VAL A 108 12.92 -2.36 -9.49
CA VAL A 108 13.43 -1.31 -8.59
C VAL A 108 14.16 -0.19 -9.32
N ASP A 109 14.85 -0.51 -10.40
CA ASP A 109 15.59 0.47 -11.21
C ASP A 109 14.67 1.48 -11.94
N LEU A 110 13.38 1.16 -12.06
CA LEU A 110 12.35 2.06 -12.60
C LEU A 110 11.65 2.86 -11.50
N ALA A 111 11.93 2.58 -10.23
CA ALA A 111 11.30 3.25 -9.11
C ALA A 111 11.83 4.68 -8.97
N ILE A 112 10.92 5.64 -8.92
CA ILE A 112 11.24 7.07 -8.76
C ILE A 112 11.03 7.58 -7.34
N VAL A 113 10.41 6.75 -6.49
CA VAL A 113 10.30 7.00 -5.05
C VAL A 113 11.20 6.01 -4.32
N ALA A 114 12.26 6.53 -3.70
CA ALA A 114 13.17 5.69 -2.94
C ALA A 114 12.45 5.04 -1.75
N PRO A 115 12.61 3.73 -1.53
CA PRO A 115 12.05 3.05 -0.37
C PRO A 115 12.44 3.73 0.95
N ARG A 116 11.47 3.88 1.83
CA ARG A 116 11.61 4.53 3.16
C ARG A 116 11.95 6.03 3.13
N SER A 117 11.90 6.69 1.99
CA SER A 117 11.95 8.15 1.91
C SER A 117 10.69 8.76 2.53
N ALA A 118 10.75 10.07 2.85
CA ALA A 118 9.56 10.79 3.34
C ALA A 118 8.37 10.65 2.38
N ARG A 119 8.62 10.64 1.08
CA ARG A 119 7.59 10.44 0.06
C ARG A 119 7.01 9.02 0.06
N ASP A 120 7.83 8.02 0.26
CA ASP A 120 7.39 6.61 0.39
C ASP A 120 6.46 6.44 1.61
N VAL A 121 6.82 7.08 2.73
CA VAL A 121 5.99 7.09 3.96
C VAL A 121 4.67 7.81 3.72
N GLU A 122 4.68 8.97 3.07
CA GLU A 122 3.46 9.71 2.73
C GLU A 122 2.57 8.93 1.74
N ASN A 123 3.16 8.25 0.77
CA ASN A 123 2.41 7.36 -0.12
C ASN A 123 1.71 6.25 0.67
N MET A 124 2.39 5.64 1.63
CA MET A 124 1.78 4.63 2.51
C MET A 124 0.62 5.22 3.32
N ARG A 125 0.78 6.42 3.89
CA ARG A 125 -0.28 7.09 4.62
C ARG A 125 -1.53 7.29 3.74
N ARG A 126 -1.36 7.77 2.52
CA ARG A 126 -2.45 7.97 1.56
C ARG A 126 -3.14 6.65 1.18
N VAL A 127 -2.39 5.59 0.96
CA VAL A 127 -2.94 4.25 0.67
C VAL A 127 -3.79 3.75 1.83
N ILE A 128 -3.32 3.92 3.07
CA ILE A 128 -4.07 3.54 4.27
C ILE A 128 -5.35 4.38 4.39
N SER A 129 -5.28 5.70 4.19
CA SER A 129 -6.45 6.58 4.23
C SER A 129 -7.49 6.20 3.17
N LEU A 130 -7.06 5.88 1.94
CA LEU A 130 -7.96 5.38 0.89
C LEU A 130 -8.61 4.05 1.28
N LYS A 131 -7.84 3.12 1.85
CA LYS A 131 -8.36 1.84 2.32
C LYS A 131 -9.44 2.04 3.39
N VAL A 132 -9.20 2.91 4.36
CA VAL A 132 -10.18 3.24 5.41
C VAL A 132 -11.43 3.87 4.82
N ALA A 133 -11.28 4.84 3.93
CA ALA A 133 -12.41 5.53 3.29
C ALA A 133 -13.30 4.60 2.45
N GLN A 134 -12.72 3.56 1.86
CA GLN A 134 -13.44 2.62 0.99
C GLN A 134 -13.98 1.39 1.73
N HIS A 135 -13.57 1.17 2.97
CA HIS A 135 -13.99 0.02 3.77
C HIS A 135 -14.51 0.47 5.15
N PRO A 136 -15.81 0.82 5.27
CA PRO A 136 -16.39 1.32 6.53
C PRO A 136 -16.11 0.40 7.74
N PHE A 137 -16.17 -0.92 7.53
CA PHE A 137 -15.79 -1.88 8.56
C PHE A 137 -14.39 -1.64 9.12
N ILE A 138 -13.41 -1.32 8.28
CA ILE A 138 -12.03 -1.04 8.73
C ILE A 138 -12.01 0.26 9.54
N ALA A 139 -12.75 1.28 9.12
CA ALA A 139 -12.87 2.54 9.86
C ALA A 139 -13.44 2.31 11.26
N ASP A 140 -14.55 1.53 11.37
CA ASP A 140 -15.21 1.23 12.63
C ASP A 140 -14.31 0.41 13.57
N GLN A 141 -13.65 -0.62 13.04
CA GLN A 141 -12.70 -1.41 13.81
C GLN A 141 -11.49 -0.58 14.25
N LEU A 142 -11.01 0.33 13.41
CA LEU A 142 -9.91 1.23 13.75
C LEU A 142 -10.31 2.20 14.87
N ARG A 143 -11.53 2.78 14.85
CA ARG A 143 -12.09 3.56 15.96
C ARG A 143 -12.20 2.73 17.24
N ALA A 144 -12.69 1.50 17.14
CA ALA A 144 -12.83 0.59 18.28
C ALA A 144 -11.48 0.22 18.94
N THR A 145 -10.35 0.46 18.28
CA THR A 145 -9.05 0.32 18.95
C THR A 145 -8.82 1.37 20.05
N GLY A 146 -9.59 2.47 20.08
CA GLY A 146 -9.40 3.54 21.08
C GLY A 146 -7.97 4.07 21.08
N ASP A 147 -7.41 4.28 22.24
CA ASP A 147 -6.04 4.81 22.41
C ASP A 147 -4.96 3.71 22.42
N ARG A 148 -5.33 2.46 22.17
CA ARG A 148 -4.37 1.36 22.18
C ARG A 148 -3.28 1.56 21.12
N TRP A 149 -2.10 1.15 21.46
CA TRP A 149 -0.99 1.10 20.52
C TRP A 149 -1.31 0.12 19.37
N ILE A 150 -1.00 0.54 18.15
CA ILE A 150 -1.06 -0.33 16.97
C ILE A 150 0.36 -0.65 16.56
N VAL A 151 0.66 -1.94 16.43
CA VAL A 151 2.04 -2.43 16.20
C VAL A 151 2.05 -3.40 15.03
N GLU A 152 2.92 -3.18 14.04
CA GLU A 152 3.21 -4.19 13.01
C GLU A 152 4.33 -5.12 13.50
N ASP A 153 3.97 -6.35 13.86
CA ASP A 153 4.92 -7.38 14.23
C ASP A 153 5.41 -8.14 12.98
N CYS A 154 6.61 -7.83 12.55
CA CYS A 154 7.29 -8.49 11.43
C CYS A 154 8.19 -9.65 11.86
N GLY A 155 8.21 -10.01 13.13
CA GLY A 155 9.11 -11.01 13.70
C GLY A 155 10.59 -10.64 13.58
N ALA A 156 11.48 -11.60 13.85
CA ALA A 156 12.93 -11.35 13.96
C ALA A 156 13.65 -10.96 12.66
N ARG A 157 12.96 -10.91 11.51
CA ARG A 157 13.62 -10.87 10.19
C ARG A 157 13.68 -9.53 9.50
N ARG A 158 13.10 -8.45 10.06
CA ARG A 158 13.07 -7.15 9.40
C ARG A 158 13.62 -6.05 10.28
N VAL A 159 14.67 -5.41 9.82
CA VAL A 159 15.23 -4.21 10.46
C VAL A 159 14.26 -3.03 10.25
N GLY A 160 13.83 -2.43 11.35
CA GLY A 160 13.02 -1.21 11.33
C GLY A 160 11.54 -1.39 11.62
N GLU A 161 11.04 -2.61 11.67
CA GLU A 161 9.69 -2.93 12.13
C GLU A 161 9.73 -3.38 13.60
N MET A 162 8.54 -3.54 14.20
CA MET A 162 8.47 -3.92 15.60
C MET A 162 8.70 -5.42 15.79
N LYS A 163 9.37 -5.73 16.88
CA LYS A 163 9.63 -7.09 17.35
C LYS A 163 9.31 -7.14 18.84
N GLY A 164 8.53 -8.12 19.24
CA GLY A 164 8.31 -8.39 20.66
C GLY A 164 9.58 -8.91 21.34
N VAL A 165 10.04 -8.23 22.39
CA VAL A 165 11.18 -8.65 23.21
C VAL A 165 10.74 -8.70 24.67
N GLY A 166 10.50 -9.90 25.19
CA GLY A 166 9.94 -10.07 26.53
C GLY A 166 8.58 -9.37 26.66
N THR A 167 8.49 -8.32 27.49
CA THR A 167 7.27 -7.54 27.71
C THR A 167 7.23 -6.21 26.95
N THR A 168 8.15 -5.97 26.01
CA THR A 168 8.30 -4.71 25.27
C THR A 168 8.29 -4.92 23.76
N TRP A 169 8.16 -3.82 23.02
CA TRP A 169 8.29 -3.79 21.58
C TRP A 169 9.51 -2.97 21.18
N GLU A 170 10.33 -3.48 20.28
CA GLU A 170 11.50 -2.79 19.74
C GLU A 170 11.35 -2.61 18.23
N GLY A 171 11.69 -1.41 17.74
CA GLY A 171 11.66 -1.07 16.31
C GLY A 171 11.02 0.27 16.02
N LYS A 172 10.92 0.63 14.73
CA LYS A 172 10.41 1.93 14.27
C LYS A 172 8.88 2.01 14.22
N ASN A 173 8.21 0.87 14.14
CA ASN A 173 6.75 0.78 14.02
C ASN A 173 6.14 1.69 12.93
N ALA A 174 6.76 1.75 11.76
CA ALA A 174 6.36 2.72 10.73
C ALA A 174 4.89 2.57 10.34
N LEU A 175 4.43 1.35 10.05
CA LEU A 175 3.03 1.11 9.67
C LEU A 175 2.06 1.36 10.83
N GLY A 176 2.39 0.91 12.04
CA GLY A 176 1.54 1.13 13.22
C GLY A 176 1.38 2.62 13.53
N ASN A 177 2.44 3.41 13.43
CA ASN A 177 2.38 4.87 13.61
C ASN A 177 1.48 5.53 12.58
N LEU A 178 1.52 5.08 11.31
CA LEU A 178 0.62 5.59 10.28
C LEU A 178 -0.84 5.23 10.57
N TRP A 179 -1.12 4.02 11.03
CA TRP A 179 -2.48 3.64 11.46
C TRP A 179 -3.00 4.47 12.62
N MET A 180 -2.16 4.75 13.62
CA MET A 180 -2.53 5.62 14.74
C MET A 180 -2.79 7.06 14.27
N SER A 181 -1.98 7.57 13.32
CA SER A 181 -2.22 8.89 12.71
C SER A 181 -3.56 8.94 11.98
N VAL A 182 -3.83 7.98 11.10
CA VAL A 182 -5.10 7.91 10.35
C VAL A 182 -6.29 7.74 11.29
N ARG A 183 -6.15 6.95 12.37
CA ARG A 183 -7.19 6.85 13.41
C ARG A 183 -7.54 8.20 14.01
N GLY A 184 -6.53 9.02 14.33
CA GLY A 184 -6.74 10.36 14.88
C GLY A 184 -7.43 11.34 13.93
N GLU A 185 -7.43 11.05 12.63
CA GLU A 185 -8.11 11.86 11.60
C GLU A 185 -9.58 11.42 11.38
N LEU A 186 -9.98 10.25 11.90
CA LEU A 186 -11.36 9.78 11.78
C LEU A 186 -12.25 10.58 12.73
N ALA A 187 -13.31 11.20 12.17
CA ALA A 187 -14.32 11.83 12.99
C ALA A 187 -14.93 10.83 14.00
N PRO A 188 -15.29 11.28 15.20
CA PRO A 188 -15.94 10.47 16.23
C PRO A 188 -17.27 9.86 15.77
#